data_4a64c78b8a309c51d82f4d0e16392c90
#
_entry.id   4a64c78b8a309c51d82f4d0e16392c90
#
_cell.length_a   1.000
_cell.length_b   1.000
_cell.length_c   1.000
_cell.angle_alpha   90.00
_cell.angle_beta   90.00
_cell.angle_gamma   90.00
#
_symmetry.space_group_name_H-M   'P 1'
#
loop_
_entity.id
_entity.type
_entity.pdbx_description
1 polymer ?
#
loop_
_entity_poly.entity_id
_entity_poly.type
_entity_poly.pdbx_seq_one_letter_code
_entity_poly.pdbx_strand_id
1 'polypeptide(L)'
;MKKAVGGKSRVDLAVDQIIQVILDRDMKAGDKLPNEYDLARELGVGRSTVREAIKRLVARNILTARQGAGTFVSEKNGVPE
;
A
#
# COMPACT_ATOMS: atom_id res chain seq x y z
N MET A 1 -29.22 -0.42 3.35
CA MET A 1 -28.76 -0.62 3.15
C MET A 1 -27.99 -0.86 2.80
N LYS A 2 -27.74 -0.70 2.91
CA LYS A 2 -27.13 -0.94 2.65
C LYS A 2 -26.22 -1.20 2.28
N LYS A 3 -25.70 -1.10 2.36
CA LYS A 3 -24.87 -1.26 1.96
C LYS A 3 -24.11 -1.84 1.69
N ALA A 4 -24.09 -1.43 1.80
CA ALA A 4 -23.20 -1.93 1.07
C ALA A 4 -22.35 -2.98 1.37
N VAL A 5 -22.80 -3.79 1.56
CA VAL A 5 -22.15 -4.94 1.79
C VAL A 5 -21.06 -5.17 0.83
N GLY A 6 -19.95 -5.45 1.26
CA GLY A 6 -18.86 -5.73 0.39
C GLY A 6 -18.49 -4.57 -0.48
N GLY A 7 -18.96 -3.43 -0.13
CA GLY A 7 -18.70 -2.28 -0.94
C GLY A 7 -17.38 -1.63 -0.60
N LYS A 8 -16.30 -2.25 -0.94
CA LYS A 8 -15.01 -1.64 -0.74
C LYS A 8 -14.80 -0.52 -1.73
N SER A 9 -14.25 0.58 -1.28
CA SER A 9 -13.91 1.68 -2.16
C SER A 9 -12.71 1.29 -3.01
N ARG A 10 -12.42 2.09 -4.01
CA ARG A 10 -11.24 1.86 -4.84
C ARG A 10 -9.98 1.90 -4.00
N VAL A 11 -9.94 2.79 -3.02
CA VAL A 11 -8.78 2.91 -2.16
C VAL A 11 -8.64 1.66 -1.30
N ASP A 12 -9.75 1.15 -0.77
CA ASP A 12 -9.71 -0.07 0.03
C ASP A 12 -9.18 -1.24 -0.79
N LEU A 13 -9.65 -1.35 -2.02
CA LEU A 13 -9.16 -2.42 -2.89
C LEU A 13 -7.68 -2.25 -3.20
N ALA A 14 -7.25 -1.01 -3.42
CA ALA A 14 -5.84 -0.76 -3.70
C ALA A 14 -4.98 -1.09 -2.50
N VAL A 15 -5.46 -0.82 -1.27
CA VAL A 15 -4.75 -1.22 -0.06
C VAL A 15 -4.53 -2.73 -0.07
N ASP A 16 -5.59 -3.47 -0.33
CA ASP A 16 -5.49 -4.94 -0.36
C ASP A 16 -4.53 -5.40 -1.44
N GLN A 17 -4.59 -4.76 -2.61
CA GLN A 17 -3.72 -5.14 -3.72
C GLN A 17 -2.26 -4.85 -3.42
N ILE A 18 -1.97 -3.74 -2.75
CA ILE A 18 -0.59 -3.42 -2.39
C ILE A 18 -0.07 -4.42 -1.37
N ILE A 19 -0.89 -4.78 -0.39
CA ILE A 19 -0.51 -5.80 0.57
C ILE A 19 -0.21 -7.11 -0.17
N GLN A 20 -1.03 -7.44 -1.16
CA GLN A 20 -0.82 -8.65 -1.92
C GLN A 20 0.51 -8.62 -2.71
N VAL A 21 0.88 -7.45 -3.24
CA VAL A 21 2.17 -7.30 -3.91
C VAL A 21 3.30 -7.60 -2.94
N ILE A 22 3.20 -7.08 -1.71
CA ILE A 22 4.22 -7.30 -0.70
C ILE A 22 4.35 -8.79 -0.40
N LEU A 23 3.23 -9.46 -0.26
CA LEU A 23 3.22 -10.87 0.07
C LEU A 23 3.71 -11.73 -1.11
N ASP A 24 3.21 -11.44 -2.31
CA ASP A 24 3.56 -12.23 -3.49
C ASP A 24 5.02 -12.12 -3.85
N ARG A 25 5.62 -10.97 -3.62
CA ARG A 25 7.03 -10.78 -3.93
C ARG A 25 7.93 -11.05 -2.73
N ASP A 26 7.33 -11.51 -1.65
CA ASP A 26 8.08 -11.82 -0.44
C ASP A 26 8.96 -10.65 0.00
N MET A 27 8.38 -9.46 -0.03
CA MET A 27 9.11 -8.26 0.33
C MET A 27 9.35 -8.22 1.82
N LYS A 28 10.52 -7.77 2.18
CA LYS A 28 10.94 -7.73 3.58
C LYS A 28 10.99 -6.30 4.07
N ALA A 29 11.09 -6.15 5.37
CA ALA A 29 11.23 -4.83 5.97
C ALA A 29 12.40 -4.12 5.31
N GLY A 30 12.17 -2.88 4.93
CA GLY A 30 13.17 -2.08 4.26
C GLY A 30 13.18 -2.16 2.75
N ASP A 31 12.47 -3.12 2.18
CA ASP A 31 12.41 -3.24 0.72
C ASP A 31 11.59 -2.11 0.14
N LYS A 32 12.01 -1.63 -1.01
CA LYS A 32 11.36 -0.50 -1.65
C LYS A 32 10.25 -0.97 -2.59
N LEU A 33 9.11 -0.32 -2.49
CA LEU A 33 8.01 -0.59 -3.40
C LEU A 33 8.26 0.09 -4.76
N PRO A 34 7.60 -0.40 -5.82
CA PRO A 34 7.58 0.34 -7.07
C PRO A 34 6.97 1.72 -6.82
N ASN A 35 7.32 2.68 -7.64
CA ASN A 35 6.78 4.03 -7.46
C ASN A 35 5.29 4.08 -7.80
N GLU A 36 4.65 5.20 -7.50
CA GLU A 36 3.21 5.35 -7.72
C GLU A 36 2.79 5.05 -9.15
N TYR A 37 3.56 5.53 -10.09
CA TYR A 37 3.23 5.34 -11.49
C TYR A 37 3.23 3.86 -11.86
N ASP A 38 4.29 3.18 -11.47
CA ASP A 38 4.41 1.76 -11.78
C ASP A 38 3.36 0.93 -11.06
N LEU A 39 3.11 1.25 -9.79
CA LEU A 39 2.07 0.55 -9.04
C LEU A 39 0.70 0.77 -9.68
N ALA A 40 0.42 2.00 -10.08
CA ALA A 40 -0.87 2.30 -10.70
C ALA A 40 -1.06 1.47 -11.96
N ARG A 41 0.00 1.32 -12.74
CA ARG A 41 -0.07 0.51 -13.96
C ARG A 41 -0.26 -0.96 -13.64
N GLU A 42 0.49 -1.47 -12.66
CA GLU A 42 0.39 -2.87 -12.29
C GLU A 42 -0.98 -3.22 -11.74
N LEU A 43 -1.52 -2.32 -10.93
CA LEU A 43 -2.78 -2.60 -10.25
C LEU A 43 -3.99 -2.20 -11.08
N GLY A 44 -3.77 -1.46 -12.15
CA GLY A 44 -4.89 -1.03 -12.99
C GLY A 44 -5.75 0.03 -12.33
N VAL A 45 -5.16 0.90 -11.53
CA VAL A 45 -5.89 1.97 -10.84
C VAL A 45 -5.19 3.30 -11.08
N GLY A 46 -5.85 4.38 -10.69
CA GLY A 46 -5.27 5.70 -10.84
C GLY A 46 -4.18 5.96 -9.83
N ARG A 47 -3.27 6.89 -10.18
CA ARG A 47 -2.19 7.21 -9.26
C ARG A 47 -2.68 7.85 -7.96
N SER A 48 -3.76 8.63 -8.03
CA SER A 48 -4.30 9.22 -6.81
C SER A 48 -4.83 8.13 -5.87
N THR A 49 -5.41 7.08 -6.43
CA THR A 49 -5.89 5.96 -5.63
C THR A 49 -4.72 5.26 -4.96
N VAL A 50 -3.63 5.04 -5.70
CA VAL A 50 -2.43 4.43 -5.13
C VAL A 50 -1.88 5.30 -4.01
N ARG A 51 -1.82 6.60 -4.23
CA ARG A 51 -1.29 7.52 -3.23
C ARG A 51 -2.09 7.45 -1.93
N GLU A 52 -3.41 7.44 -2.05
CA GLU A 52 -4.24 7.37 -0.86
C GLU A 52 -4.10 6.03 -0.16
N ALA A 53 -3.98 4.95 -0.92
CA ALA A 53 -3.78 3.63 -0.34
C ALA A 53 -2.45 3.57 0.42
N ILE A 54 -1.41 4.14 -0.16
CA ILE A 54 -0.11 4.19 0.51
C ILE A 54 -0.21 4.97 1.81
N LYS A 55 -0.91 6.10 1.80
CA LYS A 55 -1.08 6.88 3.02
C LYS A 55 -1.74 6.06 4.13
N ARG A 56 -2.73 5.25 3.78
CA ARG A 56 -3.37 4.41 4.77
C ARG A 56 -2.42 3.35 5.32
N LEU A 57 -1.62 2.78 4.45
CA LEU A 57 -0.67 1.76 4.89
C LEU A 57 0.45 2.36 5.73
N VAL A 58 0.84 3.58 5.43
CA VAL A 58 1.81 4.28 6.28
C VAL A 58 1.20 4.53 7.64
N ALA A 59 -0.06 4.95 7.69
CA ALA A 59 -0.74 5.20 8.96
C ALA A 59 -0.83 3.95 9.82
N ARG A 60 -0.84 2.77 9.17
CA ARG A 60 -0.89 1.50 9.89
C ARG A 60 0.49 0.92 10.17
N ASN A 61 1.52 1.65 9.83
CA ASN A 61 2.91 1.22 10.01
C ASN A 61 3.28 -0.01 9.18
N ILE A 62 2.57 -0.22 8.09
CA ILE A 62 2.93 -1.29 7.15
C ILE A 62 3.94 -0.78 6.15
N LEU A 63 3.84 0.50 5.80
CA LEU A 63 4.77 1.14 4.88
C LEU A 63 5.39 2.37 5.54
N THR A 64 6.55 2.77 5.03
CA THR A 64 7.20 4.00 5.44
C THR A 64 7.48 4.81 4.19
N ALA A 65 7.04 6.07 4.18
CA ALA A 65 7.31 6.95 3.07
C ALA A 65 8.50 7.82 3.41
N ARG A 66 9.49 7.86 2.52
CA ARG A 66 10.68 8.70 2.70
C ARG A 66 10.73 9.68 1.57
N GLN A 67 10.60 10.94 1.92
CA GLN A 67 10.57 11.99 0.92
C GLN A 67 11.83 11.97 0.08
N GLY A 68 11.64 12.00 -1.23
CA GLY A 68 12.77 11.96 -2.14
C GLY A 68 13.37 10.60 -2.37
N ALA A 69 13.00 9.61 -1.58
CA ALA A 69 13.59 8.28 -1.70
C ALA A 69 12.57 7.23 -2.14
N GLY A 70 11.31 7.37 -1.72
CA GLY A 70 10.27 6.44 -2.12
C GLY A 70 9.52 5.87 -0.95
N THR A 71 8.83 4.77 -1.19
CA THR A 71 8.02 4.10 -0.19
C THR A 71 8.61 2.72 0.05
N PHE A 72 8.71 2.35 1.29
CA PHE A 72 9.41 1.13 1.71
C PHE A 72 8.53 0.32 2.65
N VAL A 73 8.74 -0.98 2.69
CA VAL A 73 8.09 -1.83 3.67
C VAL A 73 8.63 -1.43 5.05
N SER A 74 7.72 -1.21 5.98
CA SER A 74 8.11 -0.69 7.28
C SER A 74 8.93 -1.71 8.05
N GLU A 75 9.93 -1.22 8.73
CA GLU A 75 10.75 -2.07 9.57
C GLU A 75 10.14 -2.25 10.95
N LYS A 76 9.16 -1.42 11.28
CA LYS A 76 8.55 -1.54 12.58
C LYS A 76 7.39 -2.49 12.61
N ASN A 77 6.61 -2.50 11.56
CA ASN A 77 5.59 -3.46 11.39
C ASN A 77 4.80 -3.80 12.61
N GLY A 78 4.71 -2.91 13.54
CA GLY A 78 3.93 -3.11 14.73
C GLY A 78 4.52 -4.08 15.73
N VAL A 79 5.73 -4.50 15.52
CA VAL A 79 6.35 -5.44 16.43
C VAL A 79 7.04 -4.69 17.55
N PRO A 80 6.66 -4.90 18.78
CA PRO A 80 7.29 -4.20 19.87
C PRO A 80 8.68 -4.74 20.12
N GLU A 81 9.50 -3.94 20.66
CA GLU A 81 10.87 -4.36 20.95
C GLU A 81 11.00 -4.90 22.33
#